data_795f01f181a45d577f699bb1a3a77cc7
#
_entry.id   795f01f181a45d577f699bb1a3a77cc7
#
_cell.length_a   1.000
_cell.length_b   1.000
_cell.length_c   1.000
_cell.angle_alpha   90.00
_cell.angle_beta   90.00
_cell.angle_gamma   90.00
#
_symmetry.space_group_name_H-M   'P 1'
#
loop_
_entity.id
_entity.type
_entity.pdbx_description
1 polymer ?
#
loop_
_entity_poly.entity_id
_entity_poly.type
_entity_poly.pdbx_seq_one_letter_code
_entity_poly.pdbx_strand_id
1 'polypeptide(L)'
;MELNNRKLLVPIFIVVTSIFSYFAYSPEEISIAGPYFPQIEYFEEELDLISKDLNVKIRYVPFSDIESEIIRGTNTQEFDLAIIPNPQGVVNLGERGHLYSVNTALDNEVLNQNYSKHLQEITTSQTDQINYGVLFRLIPNSLIWYDVGKYERLGSPNFESFEDMISFTKQHSSLDNPLWCMDIESGASTGWIATNWLEDLILHEYGPDIYDDWFNQVITSQNNEITLSILNIGKLIFNENAVYGG
;
A
#
# COMPACT_ATOMS: atom_id res chain seq x y z
N MET A 1 -60.77 -26.21 37.76
CA MET A 1 -59.33 -26.48 37.81
C MET A 1 -58.65 -25.45 36.91
N GLU A 2 -58.41 -24.21 37.41
CA GLU A 2 -57.78 -23.13 36.67
C GLU A 2 -56.28 -23.27 36.86
N LEU A 3 -55.62 -23.67 35.80
CA LEU A 3 -54.18 -23.71 35.77
C LEU A 3 -53.61 -22.23 35.68
N ASN A 4 -52.88 -21.93 36.69
CA ASN A 4 -52.31 -20.62 36.97
C ASN A 4 -51.26 -20.25 35.88
N ASN A 5 -51.74 -19.72 34.75
CA ASN A 5 -50.92 -19.32 33.58
C ASN A 5 -49.90 -18.17 33.83
N ARG A 6 -49.93 -17.58 35.05
CA ARG A 6 -49.01 -16.47 35.37
C ARG A 6 -47.58 -16.90 35.66
N LYS A 7 -47.33 -18.15 36.06
CA LYS A 7 -46.00 -18.65 36.39
C LYS A 7 -45.15 -19.07 35.16
N LEU A 8 -45.82 -19.31 34.03
CA LEU A 8 -45.11 -19.69 32.80
C LEU A 8 -44.71 -18.49 31.92
N LEU A 9 -45.37 -17.36 32.04
CA LEU A 9 -45.12 -16.18 31.23
C LEU A 9 -43.83 -15.39 31.65
N VAL A 10 -43.49 -15.41 32.96
CA VAL A 10 -42.31 -14.70 33.49
C VAL A 10 -41.00 -15.30 32.97
N PRO A 11 -40.74 -16.62 33.02
CA PRO A 11 -39.50 -17.16 32.49
C PRO A 11 -39.38 -17.04 30.95
N ILE A 12 -40.50 -17.12 30.20
CA ILE A 12 -40.51 -16.92 28.75
C ILE A 12 -40.15 -15.48 28.42
N PHE A 13 -40.66 -14.50 29.15
CA PHE A 13 -40.34 -13.08 28.92
C PHE A 13 -38.86 -12.76 29.24
N ILE A 14 -38.30 -13.35 30.29
CA ILE A 14 -36.86 -13.20 30.63
C ILE A 14 -35.98 -13.86 29.57
N VAL A 15 -36.34 -15.03 29.06
CA VAL A 15 -35.57 -15.69 28.00
C VAL A 15 -35.64 -14.89 26.69
N VAL A 16 -36.78 -14.36 26.30
CA VAL A 16 -36.96 -13.55 25.10
C VAL A 16 -36.20 -12.22 25.21
N THR A 17 -36.26 -11.55 26.36
CA THR A 17 -35.48 -10.31 26.58
C THR A 17 -33.98 -10.57 26.61
N SER A 18 -33.52 -11.68 27.17
CA SER A 18 -32.10 -12.08 27.16
C SER A 18 -31.60 -12.41 25.77
N ILE A 19 -32.44 -13.07 24.95
CA ILE A 19 -32.08 -13.34 23.54
C ILE A 19 -32.09 -12.05 22.73
N PHE A 20 -33.08 -11.17 22.91
CA PHE A 20 -33.07 -9.85 22.25
C PHE A 20 -31.90 -8.98 22.68
N SER A 21 -31.52 -8.98 23.96
CA SER A 21 -30.34 -8.27 24.45
C SER A 21 -29.05 -8.86 23.89
N TYR A 22 -28.98 -10.18 23.71
CA TYR A 22 -27.82 -10.84 23.10
C TYR A 22 -27.69 -10.49 21.61
N PHE A 23 -28.78 -10.46 20.85
CA PHE A 23 -28.78 -10.01 19.46
C PHE A 23 -28.60 -8.48 19.30
N ALA A 24 -29.03 -7.69 20.27
CA ALA A 24 -28.84 -6.26 20.30
C ALA A 24 -27.42 -5.84 20.73
N TYR A 25 -26.58 -6.76 21.20
CA TYR A 25 -25.25 -6.53 21.73
C TYR A 25 -24.15 -7.25 20.93
N SER A 26 -24.42 -7.60 19.67
CA SER A 26 -23.33 -7.96 18.76
C SER A 26 -22.56 -6.68 18.47
N PRO A 27 -21.28 -6.61 18.78
CA PRO A 27 -20.48 -5.45 18.38
C PRO A 27 -20.58 -5.29 16.86
N GLU A 28 -20.70 -4.06 16.39
CA GLU A 28 -20.61 -3.78 14.96
C GLU A 28 -19.31 -4.39 14.43
N GLU A 29 -19.38 -5.00 13.26
CA GLU A 29 -18.21 -5.57 12.59
C GLU A 29 -17.82 -4.63 11.45
N ILE A 30 -16.56 -4.19 11.45
CA ILE A 30 -15.94 -3.44 10.37
C ILE A 30 -14.99 -4.37 9.63
N SER A 31 -15.17 -4.47 8.33
CA SER A 31 -14.32 -5.26 7.44
C SER A 31 -13.37 -4.33 6.67
N ILE A 32 -12.06 -4.63 6.74
CA ILE A 32 -11.01 -3.92 6.02
C ILE A 32 -10.44 -4.86 4.97
N ALA A 33 -10.60 -4.54 3.69
CA ALA A 33 -9.94 -5.25 2.61
C ALA A 33 -8.57 -4.62 2.31
N GLY A 34 -7.58 -5.41 1.93
CA GLY A 34 -6.27 -4.84 1.58
C GLY A 34 -5.33 -5.87 0.95
N PRO A 35 -4.07 -5.47 0.68
CA PRO A 35 -3.09 -6.36 0.08
C PRO A 35 -2.64 -7.45 1.06
N TYR A 36 -2.26 -8.59 0.51
CA TYR A 36 -1.51 -9.57 1.28
C TYR A 36 -0.08 -9.05 1.49
N PHE A 37 0.45 -9.14 2.70
CA PHE A 37 1.84 -8.77 3.01
C PHE A 37 2.43 -9.70 4.08
N PRO A 38 3.77 -9.87 4.11
CA PRO A 38 4.44 -10.65 5.15
C PRO A 38 4.14 -10.10 6.54
N GLN A 39 4.03 -10.99 7.53
CA GLN A 39 3.82 -10.61 8.94
C GLN A 39 2.46 -9.92 9.19
N ILE A 40 1.44 -10.29 8.41
CA ILE A 40 0.08 -9.78 8.54
C ILE A 40 -0.51 -9.99 9.94
N GLU A 41 -0.05 -11.03 10.63
CA GLU A 41 -0.44 -11.38 12.00
C GLU A 41 -0.17 -10.25 13.00
N TYR A 42 0.91 -9.50 12.86
CA TYR A 42 1.17 -8.34 13.72
C TYR A 42 0.19 -7.19 13.46
N PHE A 43 -0.22 -7.03 12.21
CA PHE A 43 -1.23 -6.03 11.88
C PHE A 43 -2.61 -6.42 12.45
N GLU A 44 -2.97 -7.70 12.38
CA GLU A 44 -4.19 -8.22 12.96
C GLU A 44 -4.19 -8.09 14.49
N GLU A 45 -3.06 -8.31 15.16
CA GLU A 45 -2.91 -8.06 16.61
C GLU A 45 -3.16 -6.58 16.97
N GLU A 46 -2.65 -5.63 16.19
CA GLU A 46 -2.94 -4.20 16.39
C GLU A 46 -4.41 -3.87 16.16
N LEU A 47 -5.04 -4.45 15.13
CA LEU A 47 -6.48 -4.30 14.90
C LEU A 47 -7.32 -4.86 16.06
N ASP A 48 -6.88 -5.96 16.66
CA ASP A 48 -7.52 -6.52 17.85
C ASP A 48 -7.44 -5.60 19.08
N LEU A 49 -6.35 -4.85 19.24
CA LEU A 49 -6.23 -3.84 20.29
C LEU A 49 -7.20 -2.68 20.04
N ILE A 50 -7.24 -2.16 18.80
CA ILE A 50 -8.19 -1.12 18.39
C ILE A 50 -9.64 -1.60 18.55
N SER A 51 -9.93 -2.84 18.16
CA SER A 51 -11.24 -3.47 18.35
C SER A 51 -11.72 -3.40 19.80
N LYS A 52 -10.84 -3.71 20.73
CA LYS A 52 -11.15 -3.69 22.18
C LYS A 52 -11.40 -2.28 22.67
N ASP A 53 -10.58 -1.31 22.24
CA ASP A 53 -10.70 0.08 22.65
C ASP A 53 -11.98 0.73 22.12
N LEU A 54 -12.37 0.41 20.89
CA LEU A 54 -13.56 0.95 20.24
C LEU A 54 -14.84 0.12 20.53
N ASN A 55 -14.71 -1.07 21.13
CA ASN A 55 -15.80 -2.04 21.30
C ASN A 55 -16.51 -2.37 19.96
N VAL A 56 -15.73 -2.48 18.90
CA VAL A 56 -16.15 -2.82 17.53
C VAL A 56 -15.31 -4.00 17.08
N LYS A 57 -15.90 -4.99 16.41
CA LYS A 57 -15.12 -6.08 15.82
C LYS A 57 -14.51 -5.61 14.51
N ILE A 58 -13.17 -5.66 14.39
CA ILE A 58 -12.47 -5.32 13.16
C ILE A 58 -11.89 -6.60 12.56
N ARG A 59 -12.10 -6.79 11.25
CA ARG A 59 -11.59 -7.94 10.51
C ARG A 59 -10.83 -7.48 9.29
N TYR A 60 -9.60 -7.96 9.11
CA TYR A 60 -8.82 -7.76 7.90
C TYR A 60 -9.05 -8.91 6.92
N VAL A 61 -9.16 -8.59 5.63
CA VAL A 61 -9.34 -9.56 4.54
C VAL A 61 -8.29 -9.29 3.47
N PRO A 62 -7.23 -10.12 3.40
CA PRO A 62 -6.15 -9.92 2.44
C PRO A 62 -6.50 -10.44 1.05
N PHE A 63 -6.06 -9.69 0.02
CA PHE A 63 -6.16 -10.04 -1.38
C PHE A 63 -4.80 -9.86 -2.07
N SER A 64 -4.53 -10.68 -3.08
CA SER A 64 -3.34 -10.52 -3.93
C SER A 64 -3.47 -9.33 -4.88
N ASP A 65 -4.69 -8.96 -5.26
CA ASP A 65 -5.01 -7.83 -6.13
C ASP A 65 -6.33 -7.20 -5.66
N ILE A 66 -6.21 -6.29 -4.69
CA ILE A 66 -7.37 -5.64 -4.08
C ILE A 66 -8.15 -4.75 -5.06
N GLU A 67 -7.45 -4.07 -5.97
CA GLU A 67 -8.11 -3.19 -6.93
C GLU A 67 -9.02 -3.99 -7.87
N SER A 68 -8.53 -5.11 -8.39
CA SER A 68 -9.35 -6.01 -9.21
C SER A 68 -10.53 -6.60 -8.44
N GLU A 69 -10.39 -6.90 -7.15
CA GLU A 69 -11.51 -7.40 -6.33
C GLU A 69 -12.59 -6.34 -6.14
N ILE A 70 -12.21 -5.08 -5.89
CA ILE A 70 -13.16 -3.97 -5.80
C ILE A 70 -13.92 -3.79 -7.12
N ILE A 71 -13.21 -3.80 -8.26
CA ILE A 71 -13.82 -3.63 -9.59
C ILE A 71 -14.76 -4.78 -9.95
N ARG A 72 -14.39 -6.01 -9.64
CA ARG A 72 -15.23 -7.18 -9.94
C ARG A 72 -16.55 -7.16 -9.18
N GLY A 73 -16.59 -6.42 -8.07
CA GLY A 73 -17.78 -6.35 -7.24
C GLY A 73 -18.29 -7.76 -6.93
N THR A 74 -17.42 -8.61 -6.36
CA THR A 74 -17.82 -9.98 -6.05
C THR A 74 -19.02 -9.91 -5.13
N ASN A 75 -20.17 -10.27 -5.63
CA ASN A 75 -21.52 -10.11 -5.09
C ASN A 75 -21.77 -10.75 -3.71
N THR A 76 -20.74 -11.05 -2.95
CA THR A 76 -20.84 -11.82 -1.72
C THR A 76 -20.12 -11.20 -0.53
N GLN A 77 -19.30 -10.16 -0.72
CA GLN A 77 -18.59 -9.56 0.40
C GLN A 77 -18.41 -8.06 0.17
N GLU A 78 -19.28 -7.27 0.79
CA GLU A 78 -19.09 -5.84 0.92
C GLU A 78 -18.02 -5.60 1.98
N PHE A 79 -17.11 -4.67 1.70
CA PHE A 79 -16.09 -4.20 2.64
C PHE A 79 -16.42 -2.77 3.04
N ASP A 80 -16.21 -2.46 4.32
CA ASP A 80 -16.45 -1.11 4.84
C ASP A 80 -15.30 -0.18 4.49
N LEU A 81 -14.07 -0.70 4.52
CA LEU A 81 -12.84 0.03 4.22
C LEU A 81 -11.94 -0.79 3.30
N ALA A 82 -11.11 -0.09 2.51
CA ALA A 82 -10.07 -0.72 1.70
C ALA A 82 -8.72 -0.03 1.88
N ILE A 83 -7.66 -0.82 2.03
CA ILE A 83 -6.27 -0.37 1.96
C ILE A 83 -5.77 -0.66 0.55
N ILE A 84 -5.55 0.40 -0.23
CA ILE A 84 -5.12 0.32 -1.62
C ILE A 84 -3.65 0.74 -1.69
N PRO A 85 -2.75 -0.09 -2.28
CA PRO A 85 -1.31 0.14 -2.23
C PRO A 85 -0.84 1.42 -2.89
N ASN A 86 -1.54 1.89 -3.94
CA ASN A 86 -1.14 3.08 -4.68
C ASN A 86 -2.23 4.16 -4.68
N PRO A 87 -1.85 5.45 -4.52
CA PRO A 87 -2.81 6.54 -4.49
C PRO A 87 -3.60 6.72 -5.79
N GLN A 88 -2.98 6.48 -6.94
CA GLN A 88 -3.66 6.59 -8.23
C GLN A 88 -4.77 5.53 -8.37
N GLY A 89 -4.58 4.33 -7.80
CA GLY A 89 -5.63 3.32 -7.70
C GLY A 89 -6.84 3.81 -6.92
N VAL A 90 -6.61 4.55 -5.82
CA VAL A 90 -7.69 5.19 -5.03
C VAL A 90 -8.48 6.17 -5.90
N VAL A 91 -7.80 7.07 -6.60
CA VAL A 91 -8.45 8.05 -7.50
C VAL A 91 -9.22 7.36 -8.61
N ASN A 92 -8.60 6.40 -9.30
CA ASN A 92 -9.22 5.67 -10.41
C ASN A 92 -10.47 4.90 -9.98
N LEU A 93 -10.45 4.27 -8.81
CA LEU A 93 -11.61 3.56 -8.26
C LEU A 93 -12.71 4.54 -7.84
N GLY A 94 -12.34 5.67 -7.27
CA GLY A 94 -13.27 6.72 -6.89
C GLY A 94 -14.01 7.30 -8.09
N GLU A 95 -13.30 7.71 -9.14
CA GLU A 95 -13.86 8.25 -10.39
C GLU A 95 -14.80 7.28 -11.11
N ARG A 96 -14.58 5.96 -10.92
CA ARG A 96 -15.45 4.90 -11.43
C ARG A 96 -16.64 4.58 -10.53
N GLY A 97 -16.76 5.25 -9.38
CA GLY A 97 -17.87 5.07 -8.45
C GLY A 97 -17.76 3.85 -7.55
N HIS A 98 -16.57 3.27 -7.39
CA HIS A 98 -16.32 2.15 -6.49
C HIS A 98 -15.98 2.60 -5.06
N LEU A 99 -15.62 3.85 -4.85
CA LEU A 99 -15.31 4.42 -3.54
C LEU A 99 -16.21 5.64 -3.27
N TYR A 100 -16.52 5.85 -2.01
CA TYR A 100 -17.18 7.06 -1.54
C TYR A 100 -16.16 8.16 -1.26
N SER A 101 -16.60 9.41 -1.28
CA SER A 101 -15.79 10.53 -0.79
C SER A 101 -15.40 10.29 0.68
N VAL A 102 -14.16 10.58 1.03
CA VAL A 102 -13.69 10.49 2.41
C VAL A 102 -14.50 11.38 3.37
N ASN A 103 -15.09 12.46 2.84
CA ASN A 103 -15.95 13.36 3.62
C ASN A 103 -17.29 12.73 4.05
N THR A 104 -17.62 11.52 3.58
CA THR A 104 -18.76 10.76 4.13
C THR A 104 -18.49 10.22 5.53
N ALA A 105 -17.21 10.00 5.87
CA ALA A 105 -16.76 9.45 7.16
C ALA A 105 -15.99 10.46 8.03
N LEU A 106 -15.26 11.36 7.41
CA LEU A 106 -14.40 12.35 8.10
C LEU A 106 -14.80 13.78 7.66
N ASP A 107 -14.95 14.68 8.61
CA ASP A 107 -15.16 16.08 8.29
C ASP A 107 -13.82 16.79 7.91
N ASN A 108 -13.93 17.95 7.30
CA ASN A 108 -12.76 18.71 6.84
C ASN A 108 -11.86 19.17 7.99
N GLU A 109 -12.36 19.32 9.20
CA GLU A 109 -11.55 19.72 10.36
C GLU A 109 -10.61 18.59 10.73
N VAL A 110 -11.11 17.35 10.83
CA VAL A 110 -10.31 16.14 11.12
C VAL A 110 -9.27 15.92 10.02
N LEU A 111 -9.65 16.06 8.75
CA LEU A 111 -8.73 15.93 7.62
C LEU A 111 -7.60 16.95 7.70
N ASN A 112 -7.91 18.24 7.92
CA ASN A 112 -6.91 19.30 7.96
C ASN A 112 -6.00 19.24 9.20
N GLN A 113 -6.49 18.69 10.31
CA GLN A 113 -5.66 18.49 11.50
C GLN A 113 -4.64 17.36 11.36
N ASN A 114 -4.98 16.31 10.62
CA ASN A 114 -4.18 15.09 10.55
C ASN A 114 -3.37 14.94 9.26
N TYR A 115 -3.78 15.61 8.16
CA TYR A 115 -3.15 15.48 6.86
C TYR A 115 -2.84 16.86 6.28
N SER A 116 -1.60 17.06 5.83
CA SER A 116 -1.27 18.27 5.08
C SER A 116 -2.07 18.33 3.78
N LYS A 117 -2.25 19.54 3.24
CA LYS A 117 -2.96 19.73 1.97
C LYS A 117 -2.35 18.88 0.85
N HIS A 118 -1.03 18.83 0.76
CA HIS A 118 -0.32 18.02 -0.23
C HIS A 118 -0.66 16.52 -0.11
N LEU A 119 -0.72 15.96 1.10
CA LEU A 119 -1.10 14.57 1.30
C LEU A 119 -2.56 14.28 0.94
N GLN A 120 -3.46 15.26 1.12
CA GLN A 120 -4.85 15.12 0.69
C GLN A 120 -4.97 15.18 -0.84
N GLU A 121 -4.18 16.03 -1.50
CA GLU A 121 -4.16 16.17 -2.96
C GLU A 121 -3.78 14.88 -3.69
N ILE A 122 -2.93 14.05 -3.10
CA ILE A 122 -2.48 12.76 -3.67
C ILE A 122 -3.65 11.78 -3.92
N THR A 123 -4.69 11.83 -3.08
CA THR A 123 -5.88 10.98 -3.19
C THR A 123 -7.12 11.74 -3.68
N THR A 124 -6.92 12.98 -4.14
CA THR A 124 -7.98 13.84 -4.69
C THR A 124 -7.96 13.76 -6.22
N SER A 125 -9.09 13.43 -6.81
CA SER A 125 -9.27 13.44 -8.27
C SER A 125 -9.14 14.84 -8.83
N GLN A 126 -8.39 14.98 -9.92
CA GLN A 126 -8.32 16.22 -10.69
C GLN A 126 -9.56 16.44 -11.57
N THR A 127 -10.33 15.38 -11.82
CA THR A 127 -11.51 15.40 -12.68
C THR A 127 -12.72 15.99 -11.95
N ASP A 128 -13.01 15.54 -10.73
CA ASP A 128 -14.21 15.93 -9.97
C ASP A 128 -13.91 16.66 -8.66
N GLN A 129 -12.62 16.81 -8.32
CA GLN A 129 -12.13 17.47 -7.10
C GLN A 129 -12.59 16.79 -5.80
N ILE A 130 -12.91 15.49 -5.86
CA ILE A 130 -13.32 14.70 -4.71
C ILE A 130 -12.09 13.96 -4.14
N ASN A 131 -11.93 14.03 -2.82
CA ASN A 131 -10.97 13.21 -2.11
C ASN A 131 -11.59 11.83 -1.80
N TYR A 132 -10.99 10.78 -2.31
CA TYR A 132 -11.47 9.40 -2.19
C TYR A 132 -10.74 8.57 -1.13
N GLY A 133 -9.70 9.11 -0.49
CA GLY A 133 -8.96 8.37 0.53
C GLY A 133 -8.08 9.23 1.41
N VAL A 134 -7.50 8.59 2.41
CA VAL A 134 -6.47 9.17 3.26
C VAL A 134 -5.24 8.26 3.26
N LEU A 135 -4.06 8.83 3.39
CA LEU A 135 -2.83 8.04 3.43
C LEU A 135 -2.73 7.32 4.78
N PHE A 136 -2.71 6.01 4.72
CA PHE A 136 -2.56 5.15 5.88
C PHE A 136 -1.08 5.02 6.30
N ARG A 137 -0.18 4.89 5.32
CA ARG A 137 1.25 4.71 5.53
C ARG A 137 2.06 5.28 4.38
N LEU A 138 3.20 5.88 4.69
CA LEU A 138 4.23 6.27 3.73
C LEU A 138 5.44 5.37 3.93
N ILE A 139 5.96 4.83 2.84
CA ILE A 139 7.14 3.97 2.85
C ILE A 139 8.17 4.63 1.95
N PRO A 140 9.38 4.95 2.46
CA PRO A 140 10.47 5.39 1.59
C PRO A 140 10.89 4.22 0.70
N ASN A 141 10.98 4.48 -0.59
CA ASN A 141 11.45 3.52 -1.60
C ASN A 141 12.89 3.84 -2.02
N SER A 142 13.45 3.03 -2.90
CA SER A 142 14.80 3.20 -3.46
C SER A 142 15.93 3.23 -2.41
N LEU A 143 15.73 2.57 -1.26
CA LEU A 143 16.74 2.46 -0.23
C LEU A 143 17.73 1.33 -0.51
N ILE A 144 19.01 1.59 -0.31
CA ILE A 144 20.06 0.58 -0.34
C ILE A 144 20.33 0.11 1.09
N TRP A 145 20.02 -1.15 1.36
CA TRP A 145 20.35 -1.82 2.61
C TRP A 145 21.72 -2.48 2.47
N TYR A 146 22.58 -2.36 3.49
CA TYR A 146 23.91 -2.92 3.44
C TYR A 146 24.36 -3.50 4.78
N ASP A 147 25.17 -4.56 4.72
CA ASP A 147 25.93 -5.05 5.87
C ASP A 147 27.07 -4.06 6.20
N VAL A 148 27.09 -3.53 7.43
CA VAL A 148 28.03 -2.50 7.85
C VAL A 148 29.47 -2.97 7.68
N GLY A 149 29.79 -4.22 8.08
CA GLY A 149 31.15 -4.73 7.96
C GLY A 149 31.60 -4.94 6.50
N LYS A 150 30.67 -5.32 5.61
CA LYS A 150 30.96 -5.43 4.16
C LYS A 150 31.16 -4.04 3.56
N TYR A 151 30.32 -3.08 3.91
CA TYR A 151 30.42 -1.69 3.46
C TYR A 151 31.76 -1.04 3.85
N GLU A 152 32.19 -1.21 5.12
CA GLU A 152 33.48 -0.71 5.59
C GLU A 152 34.66 -1.36 4.87
N ARG A 153 34.63 -2.67 4.62
CA ARG A 153 35.67 -3.36 3.84
C ARG A 153 35.79 -2.87 2.39
N LEU A 154 34.70 -2.35 1.83
CA LEU A 154 34.65 -1.74 0.50
C LEU A 154 35.08 -0.27 0.49
N GLY A 155 35.52 0.28 1.62
CA GLY A 155 35.97 1.65 1.76
C GLY A 155 34.87 2.66 2.00
N SER A 156 33.70 2.21 2.49
CA SER A 156 32.54 3.05 2.78
C SER A 156 32.13 3.92 1.56
N PRO A 157 31.81 3.31 0.43
CA PRO A 157 31.55 4.04 -0.80
C PRO A 157 30.39 5.01 -0.66
N ASN A 158 30.59 6.22 -1.17
CA ASN A 158 29.53 7.23 -1.33
C ASN A 158 29.43 7.57 -2.82
N PHE A 159 28.23 7.53 -3.37
CA PHE A 159 28.00 7.78 -4.78
C PHE A 159 27.39 9.17 -4.96
N GLU A 160 27.99 9.99 -5.80
CA GLU A 160 27.46 11.31 -6.17
C GLU A 160 26.56 11.23 -7.41
N SER A 161 26.69 10.13 -8.18
CA SER A 161 25.91 9.85 -9.37
C SER A 161 25.65 8.35 -9.54
N PHE A 162 24.67 8.01 -10.38
CA PHE A 162 24.42 6.63 -10.76
C PHE A 162 25.59 6.01 -11.53
N GLU A 163 26.30 6.79 -12.34
CA GLU A 163 27.48 6.33 -13.08
C GLU A 163 28.66 5.99 -12.12
N ASP A 164 28.81 6.70 -11.01
CA ASP A 164 29.78 6.35 -9.96
C ASP A 164 29.45 4.99 -9.36
N MET A 165 28.17 4.73 -9.08
CA MET A 165 27.68 3.43 -8.58
C MET A 165 27.96 2.32 -9.59
N ILE A 166 27.69 2.54 -10.88
CA ILE A 166 27.99 1.57 -11.95
C ILE A 166 29.50 1.32 -12.06
N SER A 167 30.31 2.36 -12.00
CA SER A 167 31.77 2.25 -12.08
C SER A 167 32.35 1.50 -10.89
N PHE A 168 31.88 1.80 -9.70
CA PHE A 168 32.23 1.07 -8.49
C PHE A 168 31.81 -0.41 -8.57
N THR A 169 30.62 -0.67 -9.06
CA THR A 169 30.11 -2.01 -9.27
C THR A 169 31.01 -2.81 -10.19
N LYS A 170 31.39 -2.27 -11.33
CA LYS A 170 32.34 -2.92 -12.28
C LYS A 170 33.68 -3.24 -11.66
N GLN A 171 34.15 -2.40 -10.75
CA GLN A 171 35.45 -2.57 -10.11
C GLN A 171 35.41 -3.64 -8.99
N HIS A 172 34.31 -3.77 -8.27
CA HIS A 172 34.25 -4.54 -7.03
C HIS A 172 33.38 -5.80 -7.11
N SER A 173 32.65 -6.01 -8.20
CA SER A 173 31.85 -7.22 -8.40
C SER A 173 32.52 -8.24 -9.32
N SER A 174 32.15 -9.51 -9.09
CA SER A 174 32.49 -10.63 -9.96
C SER A 174 31.39 -11.67 -9.88
N LEU A 175 31.41 -12.65 -10.81
CA LEU A 175 30.45 -13.74 -10.83
C LEU A 175 30.42 -14.52 -9.49
N ASP A 176 31.59 -14.73 -8.87
CA ASP A 176 31.69 -15.43 -7.59
C ASP A 176 31.38 -14.54 -6.37
N ASN A 177 31.35 -13.24 -6.55
CA ASN A 177 31.08 -12.28 -5.48
C ASN A 177 30.31 -11.05 -6.04
N PRO A 178 29.03 -11.25 -6.38
CA PRO A 178 28.19 -10.16 -6.82
C PRO A 178 27.98 -9.15 -5.69
N LEU A 179 27.96 -7.87 -6.05
CA LEU A 179 27.89 -6.79 -5.07
C LEU A 179 26.45 -6.57 -4.57
N TRP A 180 25.47 -6.73 -5.46
CA TRP A 180 24.08 -6.42 -5.24
C TRP A 180 23.22 -7.67 -5.07
N CYS A 181 22.21 -7.55 -4.23
CA CYS A 181 21.09 -8.47 -4.15
C CYS A 181 19.83 -7.65 -4.47
N MET A 182 19.10 -8.08 -5.49
CA MET A 182 17.87 -7.40 -5.94
C MET A 182 16.76 -8.43 -6.01
N ASP A 183 15.68 -8.19 -5.31
CA ASP A 183 14.47 -8.99 -5.38
C ASP A 183 13.43 -8.23 -6.21
N ILE A 184 13.23 -8.65 -7.46
CA ILE A 184 12.33 -8.01 -8.42
C ILE A 184 11.04 -8.83 -8.60
N GLU A 185 11.08 -10.12 -8.23
CA GLU A 185 9.93 -11.01 -8.33
C GLU A 185 8.93 -10.71 -7.20
N SER A 186 7.66 -10.51 -7.55
CA SER A 186 6.56 -10.27 -6.61
C SER A 186 5.21 -10.74 -7.20
N GLY A 187 5.16 -11.93 -7.77
CA GLY A 187 3.94 -12.48 -8.36
C GLY A 187 3.32 -11.54 -9.41
N ALA A 188 2.06 -11.14 -9.20
CA ALA A 188 1.35 -10.23 -10.10
C ALA A 188 1.97 -8.81 -10.15
N SER A 189 2.73 -8.43 -9.14
CA SER A 189 3.40 -7.12 -9.03
C SER A 189 4.89 -7.18 -9.37
N THR A 190 5.36 -8.27 -10.00
CA THR A 190 6.76 -8.41 -10.42
C THR A 190 7.22 -7.19 -11.22
N GLY A 191 8.38 -6.64 -10.86
CA GLY A 191 8.99 -5.47 -11.51
C GLY A 191 8.79 -4.15 -10.76
N TRP A 192 7.91 -4.06 -9.78
CA TRP A 192 7.62 -2.80 -9.10
C TRP A 192 8.86 -2.16 -8.44
N ILE A 193 9.80 -2.96 -7.93
CA ILE A 193 11.06 -2.45 -7.36
C ILE A 193 11.91 -1.78 -8.43
N ALA A 194 12.01 -2.39 -9.62
CA ALA A 194 12.73 -1.79 -10.74
C ALA A 194 12.06 -0.50 -11.23
N THR A 195 10.73 -0.42 -11.18
CA THR A 195 9.98 0.80 -11.50
C THR A 195 10.30 1.91 -10.50
N ASN A 196 10.27 1.64 -9.20
CA ASN A 196 10.64 2.63 -8.18
C ASN A 196 12.08 3.15 -8.37
N TRP A 197 13.01 2.28 -8.71
CA TRP A 197 14.38 2.69 -9.02
C TRP A 197 14.46 3.56 -10.26
N LEU A 198 13.68 3.26 -11.29
CA LEU A 198 13.62 4.08 -12.50
C LEU A 198 13.06 5.46 -12.19
N GLU A 199 11.99 5.54 -11.42
CA GLU A 199 11.37 6.79 -10.99
C GLU A 199 12.35 7.65 -10.19
N ASP A 200 13.04 7.04 -9.21
CA ASP A 200 14.06 7.72 -8.41
C ASP A 200 15.22 8.24 -9.27
N LEU A 201 15.69 7.44 -10.22
CA LEU A 201 16.75 7.83 -11.13
C LEU A 201 16.33 9.01 -12.03
N ILE A 202 15.11 9.00 -12.57
CA ILE A 202 14.57 10.10 -13.37
C ILE A 202 14.49 11.37 -12.54
N LEU A 203 13.94 11.29 -11.33
CA LEU A 203 13.81 12.42 -10.41
C LEU A 203 15.18 13.01 -10.05
N HIS A 204 16.18 12.15 -9.81
CA HIS A 204 17.52 12.58 -9.40
C HIS A 204 18.32 13.19 -10.57
N GLU A 205 18.28 12.57 -11.74
CA GLU A 205 19.10 12.98 -12.89
C GLU A 205 18.47 14.14 -13.68
N TYR A 206 17.14 14.18 -13.80
CA TYR A 206 16.43 15.09 -14.70
C TYR A 206 15.40 15.99 -13.99
N GLY A 207 15.12 15.74 -12.73
CA GLY A 207 14.22 16.56 -11.92
C GLY A 207 12.73 16.26 -12.10
N PRO A 208 11.90 16.94 -11.29
CA PRO A 208 10.46 16.65 -11.23
C PRO A 208 9.71 16.99 -12.52
N ASP A 209 10.13 17.98 -13.28
CA ASP A 209 9.41 18.39 -14.50
C ASP A 209 9.40 17.26 -15.54
N ILE A 210 10.53 16.59 -15.77
CA ILE A 210 10.64 15.44 -16.67
C ILE A 210 9.85 14.24 -16.12
N TYR A 211 9.91 14.02 -14.81
CA TYR A 211 9.13 12.98 -14.17
C TYR A 211 7.62 13.21 -14.32
N ASP A 212 7.13 14.42 -14.06
CA ASP A 212 5.72 14.80 -14.19
C ASP A 212 5.24 14.68 -15.64
N ASP A 213 6.03 15.13 -16.60
CA ASP A 213 5.72 14.99 -18.02
C ASP A 213 5.62 13.52 -18.44
N TRP A 214 6.49 12.67 -17.92
CA TRP A 214 6.42 11.23 -18.17
C TRP A 214 5.22 10.58 -17.48
N PHE A 215 4.99 10.88 -16.21
CA PHE A 215 3.84 10.40 -15.46
C PHE A 215 2.51 10.79 -16.12
N ASN A 216 2.39 12.03 -16.56
CA ASN A 216 1.20 12.56 -17.23
C ASN A 216 1.12 12.17 -18.73
N GLN A 217 2.04 11.34 -19.22
CA GLN A 217 2.09 10.86 -20.62
C GLN A 217 2.26 11.98 -21.66
N VAL A 218 2.79 13.13 -21.26
CA VAL A 218 3.21 14.21 -22.17
C VAL A 218 4.42 13.76 -22.98
N ILE A 219 5.36 13.08 -22.31
CA ILE A 219 6.48 12.36 -22.94
C ILE A 219 6.33 10.86 -22.71
N THR A 220 6.98 10.07 -23.56
CA THR A 220 6.91 8.60 -23.49
C THR A 220 8.27 8.01 -23.17
N SER A 221 8.33 6.67 -23.04
CA SER A 221 9.60 5.93 -22.90
C SER A 221 10.55 6.09 -24.10
N GLN A 222 10.11 6.70 -25.20
CA GLN A 222 10.97 7.04 -26.36
C GLN A 222 11.68 8.40 -26.19
N ASN A 223 11.31 9.18 -25.17
CA ASN A 223 12.08 10.37 -24.79
C ASN A 223 13.51 9.97 -24.39
N ASN A 224 14.50 10.79 -24.73
CA ASN A 224 15.90 10.45 -24.51
C ASN A 224 16.26 10.24 -23.04
N GLU A 225 15.78 11.12 -22.17
CA GLU A 225 16.04 11.08 -20.73
C GLU A 225 15.47 9.80 -20.10
N ILE A 226 14.24 9.45 -20.46
CA ILE A 226 13.56 8.22 -20.00
C ILE A 226 14.28 6.98 -20.56
N THR A 227 14.61 6.98 -21.85
CA THR A 227 15.34 5.87 -22.49
C THR A 227 16.72 5.66 -21.83
N LEU A 228 17.46 6.74 -21.54
CA LEU A 228 18.76 6.63 -20.88
C LEU A 228 18.64 6.08 -19.46
N SER A 229 17.61 6.50 -18.70
CA SER A 229 17.35 5.97 -17.36
C SER A 229 17.04 4.48 -17.40
N ILE A 230 16.21 4.03 -18.32
CA ILE A 230 15.89 2.60 -18.53
C ILE A 230 17.16 1.80 -18.86
N LEU A 231 18.00 2.32 -19.77
CA LEU A 231 19.26 1.67 -20.14
C LEU A 231 20.25 1.62 -18.99
N ASN A 232 20.32 2.65 -18.15
CA ASN A 232 21.20 2.70 -16.99
C ASN A 232 20.79 1.69 -15.93
N ILE A 233 19.50 1.61 -15.60
CA ILE A 233 18.97 0.55 -14.71
C ILE A 233 19.26 -0.83 -15.30
N GLY A 234 19.03 -1.02 -16.59
CA GLY A 234 19.32 -2.28 -17.28
C GLY A 234 20.79 -2.70 -17.22
N LYS A 235 21.74 -1.76 -17.31
CA LYS A 235 23.18 -2.05 -17.13
C LYS A 235 23.54 -2.64 -15.77
N LEU A 236 22.76 -2.32 -14.75
CA LEU A 236 22.95 -2.87 -13.41
C LEU A 236 22.21 -4.20 -13.25
N ILE A 237 20.90 -4.24 -13.55
CA ILE A 237 20.03 -5.40 -13.33
C ILE A 237 20.49 -6.61 -14.15
N PHE A 238 20.85 -6.40 -15.43
CA PHE A 238 21.27 -7.49 -16.34
C PHE A 238 22.78 -7.76 -16.34
N ASN A 239 23.49 -7.30 -15.33
CA ASN A 239 24.92 -7.61 -15.18
C ASN A 239 25.08 -8.83 -14.26
N GLU A 240 25.30 -9.99 -14.85
CA GLU A 240 25.50 -11.27 -14.14
C GLU A 240 26.60 -11.21 -13.08
N ASN A 241 27.62 -10.35 -13.29
CA ASN A 241 28.69 -10.17 -12.29
C ASN A 241 28.32 -9.22 -11.16
N ALA A 242 27.23 -8.49 -11.28
CA ALA A 242 26.84 -7.45 -10.33
C ALA A 242 25.74 -7.89 -9.38
N VAL A 243 24.79 -8.67 -9.85
CA VAL A 243 23.55 -9.02 -9.13
C VAL A 243 23.52 -10.51 -8.82
N TYR A 244 23.25 -10.84 -7.56
CA TYR A 244 23.08 -12.23 -7.13
C TYR A 244 21.76 -12.80 -7.68
N GLY A 245 21.83 -13.87 -8.44
CA GLY A 245 20.68 -14.51 -9.08
C GLY A 245 20.19 -13.79 -10.34
N GLY A 246 21.00 -12.87 -10.90
CA GLY A 246 20.75 -12.17 -12.16
C GLY A 246 20.98 -13.05 -13.40
#